data_2fcd272aeb793244272942bb79280158
#
_entry.id   2fcd272aeb793244272942bb79280158
#
_cell.length_a   1.000
_cell.length_b   1.000
_cell.length_c   1.000
_cell.angle_alpha   90.00
_cell.angle_beta   90.00
_cell.angle_gamma   90.00
#
_symmetry.space_group_name_H-M   'P 1'
#
loop_
_entity.id
_entity.type
_entity.pdbx_description
1 polymer ?
#
loop_
_entity_poly.entity_id
_entity_poly.type
_entity_poly.pdbx_seq_one_letter_code
_entity_poly.pdbx_strand_id
1 'polypeptide(L)'
;MIFQGDAISVELLDDGIAELKFDLKGESVNKFNKQTILELKDATDALKSNDSVKGLIATSGKDVFIVGADITEFGEMFAGSEDQLIADILATNEIFSGVEDLPFPTVTAINGIALGGGFEFCLSTDYRVMSSKAKVGLPEVKLGLFPGFGGTVRLSRVMGADNAIEWICSGSEKRSDAALKDGGVDAVVEPDQLRDAALSLVKEAIEGKLDY
;
A
#
# COMPACT_ATOMS: atom_id res chain seq x y z
N MET A 1 -6.45 -13.73 -15.34
CA MET A 1 -6.66 -13.73 -13.88
C MET A 1 -5.54 -14.52 -13.22
N ILE A 2 -4.76 -13.92 -12.34
CA ILE A 2 -3.68 -14.55 -11.56
C ILE A 2 -4.19 -14.98 -10.20
N PHE A 3 -4.95 -14.10 -9.53
CA PHE A 3 -5.56 -14.35 -8.23
C PHE A 3 -6.96 -13.76 -8.16
N GLN A 4 -7.87 -14.41 -7.42
CA GLN A 4 -9.23 -13.91 -7.18
C GLN A 4 -9.67 -14.26 -5.77
N GLY A 5 -9.76 -13.25 -4.92
CA GLY A 5 -10.34 -13.30 -3.58
C GLY A 5 -11.61 -12.47 -3.45
N ASP A 6 -12.02 -12.22 -2.22
CA ASP A 6 -13.15 -11.36 -1.88
C ASP A 6 -12.72 -9.92 -1.53
N ALA A 7 -11.46 -9.72 -1.19
CA ALA A 7 -10.88 -8.41 -0.91
C ALA A 7 -9.91 -7.95 -2.02
N ILE A 8 -9.23 -8.89 -2.67
CA ILE A 8 -8.17 -8.63 -3.63
C ILE A 8 -8.39 -9.45 -4.90
N SER A 9 -8.15 -8.84 -6.06
CA SER A 9 -8.00 -9.55 -7.33
C SER A 9 -6.71 -9.15 -8.02
N VAL A 10 -6.11 -10.07 -8.80
CA VAL A 10 -4.92 -9.80 -9.61
C VAL A 10 -5.17 -10.25 -11.04
N GLU A 11 -5.12 -9.32 -11.97
CA GLU A 11 -5.27 -9.56 -13.40
C GLU A 11 -3.95 -9.30 -14.12
N LEU A 12 -3.61 -10.14 -15.09
CA LEU A 12 -2.53 -9.87 -16.03
C LEU A 12 -3.10 -9.03 -17.17
N LEU A 13 -2.57 -7.82 -17.30
CA LEU A 13 -2.85 -6.90 -18.40
C LEU A 13 -1.91 -7.17 -19.59
N ASP A 14 -2.01 -6.34 -20.62
CA ASP A 14 -1.06 -6.34 -21.72
C ASP A 14 0.37 -5.99 -21.24
N ASP A 15 1.37 -6.33 -22.04
CA ASP A 15 2.80 -6.05 -21.80
C ASP A 15 3.40 -6.73 -20.55
N GLY A 16 2.68 -7.69 -19.93
CA GLY A 16 3.14 -8.39 -18.72
C GLY A 16 2.97 -7.58 -17.44
N ILE A 17 2.16 -6.53 -17.44
CA ILE A 17 1.84 -5.77 -16.23
C ILE A 17 0.68 -6.47 -15.51
N ALA A 18 0.84 -6.73 -14.21
CA ALA A 18 -0.25 -7.16 -13.35
C ALA A 18 -0.95 -5.96 -12.70
N GLU A 19 -2.27 -6.03 -12.55
CA GLU A 19 -3.04 -5.09 -11.74
C GLU A 19 -3.58 -5.82 -10.51
N LEU A 20 -3.07 -5.45 -9.32
CA LEU A 20 -3.60 -5.86 -8.03
C LEU A 20 -4.62 -4.82 -7.61
N LYS A 21 -5.88 -5.24 -7.49
CA LYS A 21 -6.98 -4.36 -7.13
C LYS A 21 -7.57 -4.73 -5.78
N PHE A 22 -7.59 -3.77 -4.86
CA PHE A 22 -8.32 -3.87 -3.60
C PHE A 22 -9.79 -3.51 -3.82
N ASP A 23 -10.69 -4.43 -3.52
CA ASP A 23 -12.14 -4.22 -3.63
C ASP A 23 -12.90 -5.13 -2.65
N LEU A 24 -12.76 -4.86 -1.35
CA LEU A 24 -13.32 -5.67 -0.27
C LEU A 24 -14.85 -5.76 -0.40
N LYS A 25 -15.35 -6.96 -0.69
CA LYS A 25 -16.77 -7.23 -0.89
C LYS A 25 -17.59 -6.96 0.37
N GLY A 26 -18.77 -6.39 0.19
CA GLY A 26 -19.70 -6.10 1.29
C GLY A 26 -19.34 -4.88 2.15
N GLU A 27 -18.19 -4.25 1.90
CA GLU A 27 -17.73 -3.06 2.62
C GLU A 27 -17.72 -1.83 1.72
N SER A 28 -17.98 -0.67 2.30
CA SER A 28 -17.94 0.61 1.58
C SER A 28 -16.53 1.12 1.33
N VAL A 29 -15.56 0.63 2.09
CA VAL A 29 -14.14 1.01 2.03
C VAL A 29 -13.23 -0.22 2.07
N ASN A 30 -12.02 -0.10 1.55
CA ASN A 30 -10.99 -1.08 1.77
C ASN A 30 -10.31 -0.84 3.13
N LYS A 31 -10.04 -1.91 3.86
CA LYS A 31 -9.33 -1.92 5.14
C LYS A 31 -8.51 -3.19 5.25
N PHE A 32 -7.46 -3.17 6.04
CA PHE A 32 -6.70 -4.36 6.39
C PHE A 32 -7.35 -5.03 7.62
N ASN A 33 -8.28 -5.93 7.35
CA ASN A 33 -8.74 -6.95 8.28
C ASN A 33 -7.96 -8.26 8.04
N LYS A 34 -8.19 -9.25 8.86
CA LYS A 34 -7.52 -10.56 8.76
C LYS A 34 -7.64 -11.19 7.35
N GLN A 35 -8.82 -11.10 6.73
CA GLN A 35 -9.05 -11.62 5.38
C GLN A 35 -8.19 -10.90 4.34
N THR A 36 -8.21 -9.56 4.33
CA THR A 36 -7.43 -8.76 3.36
C THR A 36 -5.94 -9.02 3.50
N ILE A 37 -5.42 -9.19 4.72
CA ILE A 37 -4.00 -9.50 4.97
C ILE A 37 -3.64 -10.89 4.40
N LEU A 38 -4.48 -11.91 4.64
CA LEU A 38 -4.23 -13.25 4.11
C LEU A 38 -4.32 -13.28 2.58
N GLU A 39 -5.31 -12.60 1.99
CA GLU A 39 -5.42 -12.50 0.54
C GLU A 39 -4.26 -11.71 -0.09
N LEU A 40 -3.72 -10.70 0.61
CA LEU A 40 -2.52 -10.00 0.15
C LEU A 40 -1.31 -10.94 0.07
N LYS A 41 -1.15 -11.80 1.09
CA LYS A 41 -0.11 -12.84 1.08
C LYS A 41 -0.27 -13.76 -0.13
N ASP A 42 -1.46 -14.34 -0.31
CA ASP A 42 -1.73 -15.31 -1.37
C ASP A 42 -1.57 -14.67 -2.77
N ALA A 43 -2.03 -13.44 -2.94
CA ALA A 43 -1.86 -12.65 -4.16
C ALA A 43 -0.37 -12.39 -4.47
N THR A 44 0.41 -12.03 -3.44
CA THR A 44 1.85 -11.79 -3.58
C THR A 44 2.61 -13.07 -3.95
N ASP A 45 2.27 -14.21 -3.33
CA ASP A 45 2.85 -15.51 -3.64
C ASP A 45 2.50 -15.95 -5.08
N ALA A 46 1.26 -15.69 -5.52
CA ALA A 46 0.84 -15.96 -6.90
C ALA A 46 1.58 -15.08 -7.92
N LEU A 47 1.81 -13.80 -7.59
CA LEU A 47 2.61 -12.88 -8.41
C LEU A 47 4.06 -13.33 -8.53
N LYS A 48 4.71 -13.69 -7.42
CA LYS A 48 6.10 -14.20 -7.39
C LYS A 48 6.30 -15.45 -8.23
N SER A 49 5.26 -16.29 -8.32
CA SER A 49 5.30 -17.58 -9.01
C SER A 49 4.95 -17.49 -10.51
N ASN A 50 4.67 -16.29 -11.04
CA ASN A 50 4.21 -16.09 -12.41
C ASN A 50 5.26 -15.40 -13.28
N ASP A 51 6.01 -16.18 -14.05
CA ASP A 51 7.08 -15.69 -14.94
C ASP A 51 6.61 -14.72 -16.04
N SER A 52 5.30 -14.60 -16.27
CA SER A 52 4.75 -13.66 -17.25
C SER A 52 4.62 -12.23 -16.70
N VAL A 53 4.74 -12.04 -15.39
CA VAL A 53 4.64 -10.72 -14.75
C VAL A 53 5.99 -10.02 -14.83
N LYS A 54 5.97 -8.79 -15.33
CA LYS A 54 7.15 -7.91 -15.49
C LYS A 54 7.05 -6.63 -14.68
N GLY A 55 5.87 -6.33 -14.14
CA GLY A 55 5.61 -5.16 -13.33
C GLY A 55 4.22 -5.21 -12.72
N LEU A 56 3.99 -4.41 -11.69
CA LEU A 56 2.75 -4.36 -10.92
C LEU A 56 2.23 -2.93 -10.79
N ILE A 57 0.92 -2.75 -10.99
CA ILE A 57 0.20 -1.60 -10.44
C ILE A 57 -0.77 -2.07 -9.37
N ALA A 58 -0.85 -1.32 -8.24
CA ALA A 58 -1.83 -1.52 -7.19
C ALA A 58 -2.90 -0.43 -7.25
N THR A 59 -4.16 -0.84 -7.31
CA THR A 59 -5.33 0.05 -7.49
C THR A 59 -6.43 -0.25 -6.47
N SER A 60 -7.46 0.58 -6.43
CA SER A 60 -8.66 0.37 -5.62
C SER A 60 -9.92 0.40 -6.48
N GLY A 61 -10.85 -0.51 -6.19
CA GLY A 61 -12.21 -0.50 -6.74
C GLY A 61 -13.18 0.38 -5.98
N LYS A 62 -12.74 1.10 -4.93
CA LYS A 62 -13.54 2.00 -4.09
C LYS A 62 -13.16 3.47 -4.31
N ASP A 63 -13.95 4.40 -3.79
CA ASP A 63 -13.64 5.84 -3.82
C ASP A 63 -12.42 6.22 -2.97
N VAL A 64 -12.06 5.38 -2.00
CA VAL A 64 -10.85 5.48 -1.18
C VAL A 64 -9.84 4.41 -1.58
N PHE A 65 -8.54 4.61 -1.26
CA PHE A 65 -7.57 3.55 -1.49
C PHE A 65 -7.69 2.49 -0.39
N ILE A 66 -7.13 2.71 0.80
CA ILE A 66 -7.27 1.83 1.98
C ILE A 66 -7.24 2.73 3.22
N VAL A 67 -8.27 2.65 4.07
CA VAL A 67 -8.41 3.54 5.23
C VAL A 67 -7.57 3.14 6.45
N GLY A 68 -6.84 2.03 6.39
CA GLY A 68 -5.98 1.51 7.46
C GLY A 68 -6.35 0.11 7.91
N ALA A 69 -5.84 -0.29 9.07
CA ALA A 69 -6.21 -1.53 9.71
C ALA A 69 -7.67 -1.48 10.24
N ASP A 70 -8.32 -2.63 10.32
CA ASP A 70 -9.64 -2.71 10.94
C ASP A 70 -9.54 -2.60 12.46
N ILE A 71 -9.77 -1.41 12.98
CA ILE A 71 -9.69 -1.14 14.43
C ILE A 71 -10.71 -1.93 15.26
N THR A 72 -11.74 -2.51 14.65
CA THR A 72 -12.71 -3.35 15.35
C THR A 72 -12.11 -4.70 15.78
N GLU A 73 -11.05 -5.16 15.11
CA GLU A 73 -10.32 -6.37 15.45
C GLU A 73 -9.29 -6.15 16.59
N PHE A 74 -8.94 -4.89 16.91
CA PHE A 74 -7.92 -4.58 17.92
C PHE A 74 -8.27 -5.07 19.33
N GLY A 75 -9.56 -5.08 19.69
CA GLY A 75 -9.99 -5.58 21.01
C GLY A 75 -9.65 -7.06 21.21
N GLU A 76 -9.86 -7.89 20.21
CA GLU A 76 -9.50 -9.31 20.24
C GLU A 76 -7.99 -9.51 20.19
N MET A 77 -7.30 -8.78 19.32
CA MET A 77 -5.85 -8.84 19.16
C MET A 77 -5.11 -8.48 20.48
N PHE A 78 -5.53 -7.41 21.16
CA PHE A 78 -4.91 -6.97 22.43
C PHE A 78 -5.35 -7.81 23.65
N ALA A 79 -6.39 -8.62 23.54
CA ALA A 79 -6.77 -9.57 24.59
C ALA A 79 -5.91 -10.85 24.57
N GLY A 80 -5.14 -11.10 23.51
CA GLY A 80 -4.22 -12.21 23.37
C GLY A 80 -2.97 -12.08 24.27
N SER A 81 -2.08 -13.05 24.19
CA SER A 81 -0.77 -12.97 24.87
C SER A 81 0.17 -12.04 24.10
N GLU A 82 1.17 -11.48 24.81
CA GLU A 82 2.23 -10.67 24.21
C GLU A 82 2.96 -11.44 23.08
N ASP A 83 3.29 -12.71 23.31
CA ASP A 83 3.96 -13.55 22.32
C ASP A 83 3.13 -13.71 21.04
N GLN A 84 1.80 -13.88 21.18
CA GLN A 84 0.90 -13.98 20.03
C GLN A 84 0.82 -12.65 19.29
N LEU A 85 0.71 -11.54 19.99
CA LEU A 85 0.69 -10.20 19.40
C LEU A 85 1.97 -9.91 18.59
N ILE A 86 3.13 -10.26 19.16
CA ILE A 86 4.43 -10.11 18.48
C ILE A 86 4.45 -10.97 17.22
N ALA A 87 4.02 -12.23 17.30
CA ALA A 87 4.00 -13.15 16.17
C ALA A 87 3.08 -12.63 15.04
N ASP A 88 1.90 -12.12 15.36
CA ASP A 88 0.94 -11.60 14.38
C ASP A 88 1.46 -10.33 13.70
N ILE A 89 2.09 -9.43 14.45
CA ILE A 89 2.71 -8.21 13.88
C ILE A 89 3.88 -8.57 12.97
N LEU A 90 4.75 -9.49 13.38
CA LEU A 90 5.87 -9.95 12.56
C LEU A 90 5.38 -10.62 11.27
N ALA A 91 4.39 -11.51 11.35
CA ALA A 91 3.81 -12.16 10.18
C ALA A 91 3.21 -11.15 9.20
N THR A 92 2.53 -10.12 9.70
CA THR A 92 1.99 -9.05 8.86
C THR A 92 3.12 -8.24 8.20
N ASN A 93 4.18 -7.91 8.93
CA ASN A 93 5.33 -7.21 8.35
C ASN A 93 6.03 -8.05 7.27
N GLU A 94 6.12 -9.37 7.42
CA GLU A 94 6.65 -10.28 6.39
C GLU A 94 5.81 -10.23 5.10
N ILE A 95 4.48 -10.12 5.21
CA ILE A 95 3.60 -9.98 4.05
C ILE A 95 3.87 -8.67 3.29
N PHE A 96 4.01 -7.55 4.00
CA PHE A 96 4.35 -6.27 3.39
C PHE A 96 5.76 -6.27 2.79
N SER A 97 6.73 -6.88 3.46
CA SER A 97 8.07 -7.08 2.90
C SER A 97 8.04 -8.00 1.68
N GLY A 98 7.13 -8.97 1.65
CA GLY A 98 6.90 -9.80 0.48
C GLY A 98 6.46 -9.01 -0.76
N VAL A 99 5.73 -7.91 -0.58
CA VAL A 99 5.39 -6.98 -1.67
C VAL A 99 6.60 -6.17 -2.10
N GLU A 100 7.38 -5.64 -1.12
CA GLU A 100 8.62 -4.89 -1.36
C GLU A 100 9.68 -5.73 -2.09
N ASP A 101 9.72 -7.05 -1.83
CA ASP A 101 10.67 -7.99 -2.42
C ASP A 101 10.17 -8.63 -3.74
N LEU A 102 9.16 -8.08 -4.40
CA LEU A 102 8.74 -8.55 -5.73
C LEU A 102 9.88 -8.32 -6.75
N PRO A 103 10.17 -9.30 -7.63
CA PRO A 103 11.33 -9.23 -8.53
C PRO A 103 11.11 -8.36 -9.78
N PHE A 104 10.18 -7.43 -9.72
CA PHE A 104 9.80 -6.52 -10.81
C PHE A 104 9.25 -5.22 -10.23
N PRO A 105 9.28 -4.10 -10.99
CA PRO A 105 8.84 -2.81 -10.49
C PRO A 105 7.36 -2.76 -10.11
N THR A 106 7.08 -2.04 -9.04
CA THR A 106 5.75 -1.91 -8.44
C THR A 106 5.34 -0.45 -8.29
N VAL A 107 4.10 -0.12 -8.65
CA VAL A 107 3.55 1.24 -8.55
C VAL A 107 2.19 1.22 -7.87
N THR A 108 2.01 2.03 -6.83
CA THR A 108 0.69 2.24 -6.23
C THR A 108 0.01 3.47 -6.82
N ALA A 109 -1.25 3.30 -7.26
CA ALA A 109 -2.13 4.35 -7.74
C ALA A 109 -3.11 4.77 -6.64
N ILE A 110 -2.79 5.83 -5.89
CA ILE A 110 -3.53 6.30 -4.71
C ILE A 110 -4.70 7.18 -5.16
N ASN A 111 -5.89 6.62 -5.33
CA ASN A 111 -7.07 7.31 -5.84
C ASN A 111 -7.80 8.19 -4.80
N GLY A 112 -7.64 7.89 -3.52
CA GLY A 112 -8.35 8.54 -2.42
C GLY A 112 -7.58 8.46 -1.12
N ILE A 113 -8.29 8.24 -0.01
CA ILE A 113 -7.69 8.14 1.32
C ILE A 113 -6.84 6.87 1.43
N ALA A 114 -5.56 7.04 1.81
CA ALA A 114 -4.65 5.97 2.21
C ALA A 114 -4.02 6.33 3.56
N LEU A 115 -4.48 5.70 4.64
CA LEU A 115 -4.06 6.03 6.01
C LEU A 115 -3.57 4.79 6.75
N GLY A 116 -2.67 5.00 7.73
CA GLY A 116 -2.13 3.90 8.54
C GLY A 116 -1.60 2.77 7.68
N GLY A 117 -2.02 1.53 7.97
CA GLY A 117 -1.66 0.35 7.19
C GLY A 117 -1.89 0.51 5.68
N GLY A 118 -2.87 1.33 5.26
CA GLY A 118 -3.12 1.64 3.85
C GLY A 118 -1.99 2.44 3.22
N PHE A 119 -1.43 3.41 3.93
CA PHE A 119 -0.26 4.13 3.44
C PHE A 119 1.03 3.32 3.64
N GLU A 120 1.11 2.49 4.69
CA GLU A 120 2.22 1.55 4.87
C GLU A 120 2.33 0.56 3.69
N PHE A 121 1.19 0.11 3.13
CA PHE A 121 1.19 -0.65 1.88
C PHE A 121 1.74 0.17 0.71
N CYS A 122 1.33 1.42 0.54
CA CYS A 122 1.87 2.28 -0.52
C CYS A 122 3.40 2.43 -0.40
N LEU A 123 3.93 2.45 0.83
CA LEU A 123 5.37 2.54 1.10
C LEU A 123 6.12 1.23 0.82
N SER A 124 5.43 0.09 0.68
CA SER A 124 6.04 -1.18 0.30
C SER A 124 6.12 -1.39 -1.22
N THR A 125 5.68 -0.43 -2.02
CA THR A 125 5.88 -0.40 -3.47
C THR A 125 7.00 0.58 -3.85
N ASP A 126 7.62 0.38 -5.02
CA ASP A 126 8.75 1.21 -5.46
C ASP A 126 8.32 2.66 -5.70
N TYR A 127 7.16 2.85 -6.35
CA TYR A 127 6.64 4.17 -6.71
C TYR A 127 5.18 4.36 -6.28
N ARG A 128 4.81 5.63 -6.04
CA ARG A 128 3.48 6.09 -5.59
C ARG A 128 3.01 7.24 -6.45
N VAL A 129 1.98 6.99 -7.27
CA VAL A 129 1.27 8.05 -7.99
C VAL A 129 -0.01 8.38 -7.23
N MET A 130 -0.24 9.64 -6.94
CA MET A 130 -1.35 10.10 -6.11
C MET A 130 -2.31 11.00 -6.87
N SER A 131 -3.60 10.78 -6.69
CA SER A 131 -4.63 11.71 -7.17
C SER A 131 -4.53 13.05 -6.45
N SER A 132 -4.72 14.17 -7.19
CA SER A 132 -4.77 15.53 -6.62
C SER A 132 -5.81 15.70 -5.50
N LYS A 133 -6.81 14.81 -5.42
CA LYS A 133 -7.88 14.83 -4.40
C LYS A 133 -7.64 13.87 -3.24
N ALA A 134 -6.61 13.03 -3.33
CA ALA A 134 -6.29 12.02 -2.32
C ALA A 134 -5.63 12.62 -1.06
N LYS A 135 -5.56 11.81 -0.01
CA LYS A 135 -4.86 12.12 1.24
C LYS A 135 -4.14 10.87 1.73
N VAL A 136 -2.96 11.08 2.30
CA VAL A 136 -2.12 10.04 2.87
C VAL A 136 -1.69 10.42 4.29
N GLY A 137 -1.25 9.45 5.09
CA GLY A 137 -0.71 9.72 6.42
C GLY A 137 -0.63 8.49 7.31
N LEU A 138 0.04 8.66 8.44
CA LEU A 138 0.20 7.64 9.48
C LEU A 138 -0.40 8.16 10.81
N PRO A 139 -1.73 8.03 11.01
CA PRO A 139 -2.43 8.64 12.14
C PRO A 139 -2.41 7.80 13.43
N GLU A 140 -1.64 6.73 13.51
CA GLU A 140 -1.62 5.74 14.60
C GLU A 140 -1.43 6.39 15.98
N VAL A 141 -0.63 7.44 16.08
CA VAL A 141 -0.40 8.17 17.33
C VAL A 141 -1.69 8.72 17.95
N LYS A 142 -2.72 9.01 17.15
CA LYS A 142 -4.03 9.46 17.63
C LYS A 142 -4.79 8.36 18.37
N LEU A 143 -4.40 7.11 18.20
CA LEU A 143 -4.91 5.93 18.89
C LEU A 143 -3.97 5.46 20.01
N GLY A 144 -2.90 6.21 20.31
CA GLY A 144 -1.88 5.78 21.27
C GLY A 144 -0.95 4.68 20.76
N LEU A 145 -0.88 4.51 19.44
CA LEU A 145 -0.08 3.49 18.75
C LEU A 145 1.02 4.15 17.89
N PHE A 146 1.79 3.34 17.20
CA PHE A 146 2.72 3.77 16.14
C PHE A 146 2.50 2.87 14.91
N PRO A 147 2.99 3.25 13.71
CA PRO A 147 2.86 2.45 12.51
C PRO A 147 3.44 1.05 12.68
N GLY A 148 2.60 0.02 12.55
CA GLY A 148 2.92 -1.37 12.87
C GLY A 148 3.29 -2.25 11.68
N PHE A 149 3.03 -1.81 10.45
CA PHE A 149 3.27 -2.59 9.22
C PHE A 149 4.50 -2.12 8.43
N GLY A 150 5.48 -1.54 9.14
CA GLY A 150 6.77 -1.14 8.58
C GLY A 150 6.88 0.34 8.21
N GLY A 151 5.82 1.15 8.43
CA GLY A 151 5.80 2.57 8.09
C GLY A 151 6.89 3.40 8.77
N THR A 152 7.29 3.06 10.00
CA THR A 152 8.39 3.73 10.70
C THR A 152 9.73 3.60 9.97
N VAL A 153 9.96 2.48 9.31
CA VAL A 153 11.18 2.19 8.56
C VAL A 153 11.08 2.71 7.12
N ARG A 154 10.01 2.34 6.40
CA ARG A 154 9.87 2.67 4.99
C ARG A 154 9.70 4.17 4.74
N LEU A 155 8.89 4.86 5.57
CA LEU A 155 8.69 6.30 5.41
C LEU A 155 9.99 7.08 5.53
N SER A 156 10.85 6.72 6.50
CA SER A 156 12.15 7.38 6.68
C SER A 156 13.13 7.13 5.54
N ARG A 157 13.03 5.99 4.86
CA ARG A 157 13.82 5.69 3.65
C ARG A 157 13.32 6.48 2.44
N VAL A 158 12.02 6.67 2.33
CA VAL A 158 11.38 7.35 1.19
C VAL A 158 11.57 8.87 1.26
N MET A 159 11.33 9.51 2.41
CA MET A 159 11.29 10.98 2.52
C MET A 159 12.35 11.59 3.47
N GLY A 160 13.23 10.76 4.01
CA GLY A 160 14.20 11.18 5.03
C GLY A 160 13.62 11.20 6.44
N ALA A 161 14.52 11.14 7.43
CA ALA A 161 14.13 10.96 8.83
C ALA A 161 13.33 12.15 9.39
N ASP A 162 13.69 13.38 9.07
CA ASP A 162 13.06 14.59 9.66
C ASP A 162 11.58 14.67 9.26
N ASN A 163 11.25 14.53 7.98
CA ASN A 163 9.88 14.52 7.49
C ASN A 163 9.10 13.33 8.04
N ALA A 164 9.70 12.14 8.06
CA ALA A 164 9.06 10.93 8.58
C ALA A 164 8.71 11.06 10.07
N ILE A 165 9.60 11.59 10.89
CA ILE A 165 9.35 11.85 12.32
C ILE A 165 8.18 12.83 12.49
N GLU A 166 8.16 13.94 11.73
CA GLU A 166 7.07 14.91 11.77
C GLU A 166 5.73 14.26 11.42
N TRP A 167 5.68 13.48 10.33
CA TRP A 167 4.45 12.83 9.88
C TRP A 167 3.93 11.83 10.92
N ILE A 168 4.80 10.95 11.42
CA ILE A 168 4.45 9.91 12.40
C ILE A 168 4.03 10.53 13.73
N CYS A 169 4.83 11.48 14.27
CA CYS A 169 4.56 12.08 15.57
C CYS A 169 3.35 13.02 15.58
N SER A 170 3.05 13.69 14.45
CA SER A 170 1.85 14.51 14.33
C SER A 170 0.59 13.71 14.05
N GLY A 171 0.72 12.54 13.39
CA GLY A 171 -0.40 11.74 12.90
C GLY A 171 -1.31 12.51 11.94
N SER A 172 -0.78 13.55 11.27
CA SER A 172 -1.57 14.42 10.41
C SER A 172 -1.78 13.81 9.03
N GLU A 173 -3.00 13.92 8.50
CA GLU A 173 -3.27 13.64 7.09
C GLU A 173 -2.62 14.70 6.22
N LYS A 174 -1.97 14.29 5.15
CA LYS A 174 -1.32 15.16 4.17
C LYS A 174 -2.09 15.11 2.86
N ARG A 175 -2.35 16.27 2.27
CA ARG A 175 -2.89 16.40 0.92
C ARG A 175 -1.78 16.19 -0.10
N SER A 176 -2.17 16.02 -1.34
CA SER A 176 -1.28 15.69 -2.45
C SER A 176 -0.10 16.66 -2.63
N ASP A 177 -0.33 17.97 -2.45
CA ASP A 177 0.71 19.01 -2.54
C ASP A 177 1.78 18.85 -1.46
N ALA A 178 1.36 18.61 -0.21
CA ALA A 178 2.28 18.37 0.89
C ALA A 178 2.99 17.01 0.75
N ALA A 179 2.24 15.97 0.36
CA ALA A 179 2.82 14.63 0.16
C ALA A 179 3.92 14.62 -0.90
N LEU A 180 3.72 15.32 -2.03
CA LEU A 180 4.72 15.45 -3.07
C LEU A 180 5.91 16.30 -2.61
N LYS A 181 5.65 17.45 -1.98
CA LYS A 181 6.70 18.34 -1.48
C LYS A 181 7.62 17.67 -0.47
N ASP A 182 7.04 16.89 0.44
CA ASP A 182 7.78 16.23 1.52
C ASP A 182 8.44 14.90 1.04
N GLY A 183 8.15 14.46 -0.19
CA GLY A 183 8.72 13.25 -0.80
C GLY A 183 7.99 11.96 -0.43
N GLY A 184 6.78 12.03 0.13
CA GLY A 184 5.98 10.85 0.47
C GLY A 184 5.33 10.16 -0.72
N VAL A 185 5.23 10.85 -1.87
CA VAL A 185 4.77 10.32 -3.15
C VAL A 185 5.63 10.84 -4.29
N ASP A 186 5.68 10.10 -5.40
CA ASP A 186 6.58 10.37 -6.51
C ASP A 186 5.95 11.26 -7.58
N ALA A 187 4.62 11.20 -7.72
CA ALA A 187 3.87 12.03 -8.66
C ALA A 187 2.45 12.32 -8.16
N VAL A 188 1.91 13.46 -8.60
CA VAL A 188 0.51 13.87 -8.39
C VAL A 188 -0.13 14.19 -9.73
N VAL A 189 -1.30 13.62 -10.00
CA VAL A 189 -2.06 13.80 -11.23
C VAL A 189 -3.55 14.02 -10.95
N GLU A 190 -4.30 14.47 -11.95
CA GLU A 190 -5.76 14.53 -11.84
C GLU A 190 -6.36 13.11 -11.74
N PRO A 191 -7.54 12.95 -11.08
CA PRO A 191 -8.13 11.64 -10.83
C PRO A 191 -8.33 10.75 -12.06
N ASP A 192 -8.69 11.35 -13.18
CA ASP A 192 -8.93 10.67 -14.47
C ASP A 192 -7.64 10.21 -15.17
N GLN A 193 -6.49 10.75 -14.77
CA GLN A 193 -5.17 10.40 -15.31
C GLN A 193 -4.42 9.37 -14.44
N LEU A 194 -4.93 9.05 -13.26
CA LEU A 194 -4.18 8.32 -12.22
C LEU A 194 -3.71 6.94 -12.70
N ARG A 195 -4.62 6.14 -13.25
CA ARG A 195 -4.30 4.77 -13.69
C ARG A 195 -3.31 4.78 -14.86
N ASP A 196 -3.49 5.69 -15.83
CA ASP A 196 -2.61 5.81 -16.99
C ASP A 196 -1.21 6.27 -16.58
N ALA A 197 -1.12 7.19 -15.61
CA ALA A 197 0.15 7.63 -15.05
C ALA A 197 0.90 6.48 -14.33
N ALA A 198 0.19 5.67 -13.54
CA ALA A 198 0.78 4.49 -12.90
C ALA A 198 1.26 3.45 -13.93
N LEU A 199 0.47 3.20 -14.98
CA LEU A 199 0.87 2.32 -16.08
C LEU A 199 2.08 2.85 -16.85
N SER A 200 2.16 4.15 -17.08
CA SER A 200 3.33 4.77 -17.72
C SER A 200 4.58 4.60 -16.88
N LEU A 201 4.47 4.87 -15.58
CA LEU A 201 5.60 4.81 -14.66
C LEU A 201 6.15 3.37 -14.53
N VAL A 202 5.28 2.37 -14.38
CA VAL A 202 5.73 0.97 -14.31
C VAL A 202 6.37 0.51 -15.63
N LYS A 203 5.88 0.98 -16.78
CA LYS A 203 6.51 0.69 -18.09
C LYS A 203 7.91 1.28 -18.19
N GLU A 204 8.09 2.52 -17.76
CA GLU A 204 9.41 3.18 -17.74
C GLU A 204 10.41 2.42 -16.84
N ALA A 205 9.95 1.91 -15.69
CA ALA A 205 10.77 1.10 -14.81
C ALA A 205 11.12 -0.28 -15.44
N ILE A 206 10.16 -0.97 -16.07
CA ILE A 206 10.40 -2.21 -16.81
C ILE A 206 11.45 -2.01 -17.93
N GLU A 207 11.41 -0.87 -18.60
CA GLU A 207 12.37 -0.52 -19.66
C GLU A 207 13.77 -0.08 -19.13
N GLY A 208 13.98 -0.09 -17.81
CA GLY A 208 15.24 0.31 -17.19
C GLY A 208 15.53 1.82 -17.24
N LYS A 209 14.50 2.64 -17.42
CA LYS A 209 14.62 4.11 -17.38
C LYS A 209 14.59 4.68 -15.96
N LEU A 210 14.10 3.88 -15.02
CA LEU A 210 13.99 4.19 -13.61
C LEU A 210 14.56 3.04 -12.79
N ASP A 211 15.22 3.36 -11.69
CA ASP A 211 15.74 2.38 -10.73
C ASP A 211 14.59 1.91 -9.79
N TYR A 212 14.61 0.62 -9.38
CA TYR A 212 13.63 0.07 -8.42
C TYR A 212 14.29 -1.03 -7.58
#